data_2c4ec60e827b5e1bb78fd13c464099a5
#
_entry.id   2c4ec60e827b5e1bb78fd13c464099a5
#
_cell.length_a   1.000
_cell.length_b   1.000
_cell.length_c   1.000
_cell.angle_alpha   90.00
_cell.angle_beta   90.00
_cell.angle_gamma   90.00
#
_symmetry.space_group_name_H-M   'P 1'
#
loop_
_entity.id
_entity.type
_entity.pdbx_description
1 polymer ?
#
loop_
_entity_poly.entity_id
_entity_poly.type
_entity_poly.pdbx_seq_one_letter_code
_entity_poly.pdbx_strand_id
1 'polypeptide(L)'
;DLYENTQEDLEQLQLVLSKSDLKYQLIADKIAEELLGCSIAYFNRYYKSKYDPGDGALKLLKYAKKIAVGDKIKDRITDNQPNIEEYVNEKPLRCIIEPLIKKLDRFQLKVKKAMNEDRYEIAKEFVFEIKPDIDGLRDILKRGDYESSYEYLKNTLSACAISVNGCAVDIANLKSKYGRAIELVDMAMRILLYNASNGGSYTINEELSD
;
A
#
# COMPACT_ATOMS: atom_id res chain seq x y z
N ASP A 1 -3.28 25.32 15.99
CA ASP A 1 -2.52 24.06 15.99
C ASP A 1 -1.50 24.09 17.15
N LEU A 2 -1.35 22.96 17.89
CA LEU A 2 -0.43 22.88 19.04
C LEU A 2 0.99 23.32 18.66
N TYR A 3 1.47 22.90 17.51
CA TYR A 3 2.80 23.23 17.01
C TYR A 3 2.95 24.73 16.73
N GLU A 4 2.00 25.33 16.02
CA GLU A 4 2.06 26.76 15.67
C GLU A 4 2.06 27.64 16.92
N ASN A 5 1.20 27.32 17.89
CA ASN A 5 1.12 28.06 19.14
C ASN A 5 2.38 27.91 20.01
N THR A 6 3.01 26.72 19.99
CA THR A 6 4.22 26.47 20.80
C THR A 6 5.50 26.89 20.10
N GLN A 7 5.51 27.08 18.78
CA GLN A 7 6.70 27.50 18.06
C GLN A 7 7.14 28.92 18.46
N GLU A 8 6.20 29.88 18.52
CA GLU A 8 6.50 31.25 18.94
C GLU A 8 7.00 31.29 20.38
N ASP A 9 6.38 30.52 21.29
CA ASP A 9 6.79 30.45 22.70
C ASP A 9 8.21 29.87 22.82
N LEU A 10 8.56 28.86 22.07
CA LEU A 10 9.90 28.28 22.03
C LEU A 10 10.93 29.26 21.45
N GLU A 11 10.60 30.02 20.42
CA GLU A 11 11.46 31.06 19.84
C GLU A 11 11.70 32.18 20.84
N GLN A 12 10.68 32.62 21.57
CA GLN A 12 10.84 33.60 22.66
C GLN A 12 11.69 33.04 23.80
N LEU A 13 11.50 31.78 24.17
CA LEU A 13 12.30 31.12 25.19
C LEU A 13 13.79 31.05 24.80
N GLN A 14 14.07 30.85 23.50
CA GLN A 14 15.44 30.85 22.96
C GLN A 14 16.14 32.23 23.05
N LEU A 15 15.40 33.32 23.13
CA LEU A 15 16.00 34.65 23.34
C LEU A 15 16.54 34.80 24.74
N VAL A 16 16.03 34.04 25.71
CA VAL A 16 16.42 34.14 27.15
C VAL A 16 17.31 32.97 27.56
N LEU A 17 17.06 31.78 27.03
CA LEU A 17 17.78 30.55 27.35
C LEU A 17 18.48 30.01 26.09
N SER A 18 19.74 29.60 26.22
CA SER A 18 20.41 28.91 25.11
C SER A 18 19.81 27.50 24.91
N LYS A 19 19.98 26.92 23.70
CA LYS A 19 19.59 25.54 23.46
C LYS A 19 20.32 24.51 24.33
N SER A 20 21.46 24.88 24.91
CA SER A 20 22.21 24.03 25.82
C SER A 20 21.74 24.18 27.27
N ASP A 21 20.86 25.14 27.58
CA ASP A 21 20.27 25.27 28.91
C ASP A 21 19.34 24.09 29.20
N LEU A 22 19.53 23.47 30.36
CA LEU A 22 18.75 22.30 30.77
C LEU A 22 17.23 22.57 30.81
N LYS A 23 16.86 23.81 31.24
CA LYS A 23 15.42 24.16 31.28
C LYS A 23 14.82 24.24 29.89
N TYR A 24 15.54 24.82 28.93
CA TYR A 24 15.13 24.85 27.56
C TYR A 24 14.96 23.41 27.00
N GLN A 25 15.98 22.56 27.21
CA GLN A 25 15.97 21.18 26.76
C GLN A 25 14.79 20.41 27.33
N LEU A 26 14.51 20.52 28.63
CA LEU A 26 13.37 19.82 29.24
C LEU A 26 12.03 20.25 28.69
N ILE A 27 11.82 21.54 28.39
CA ILE A 27 10.60 22.06 27.81
C ILE A 27 10.47 21.59 26.36
N ALA A 28 11.50 21.77 25.55
CA ALA A 28 11.53 21.39 24.14
C ALA A 28 11.30 19.86 23.95
N ASP A 29 11.99 19.05 24.75
CA ASP A 29 11.86 17.60 24.69
C ASP A 29 10.46 17.13 25.13
N LYS A 30 9.85 17.80 26.12
CA LYS A 30 8.48 17.48 26.53
C LYS A 30 7.47 17.79 25.42
N ILE A 31 7.60 18.92 24.73
CA ILE A 31 6.76 19.26 23.59
C ILE A 31 6.97 18.26 22.44
N ALA A 32 8.24 17.91 22.16
CA ALA A 32 8.56 16.93 21.14
C ALA A 32 7.96 15.53 21.46
N GLU A 33 7.99 15.14 22.73
CA GLU A 33 7.38 13.89 23.21
C GLU A 33 5.85 13.87 23.00
N GLU A 34 5.16 14.96 23.33
CA GLU A 34 3.72 15.08 23.11
C GLU A 34 3.37 15.06 21.62
N LEU A 35 4.12 15.74 20.76
CA LEU A 35 3.94 15.71 19.31
C LEU A 35 4.18 14.31 18.72
N LEU A 36 5.21 13.61 19.19
CA LEU A 36 5.45 12.22 18.81
C LEU A 36 4.30 11.32 19.25
N GLY A 37 3.84 11.48 20.50
CA GLY A 37 2.69 10.76 21.04
C GLY A 37 1.41 10.99 20.21
N CYS A 38 1.14 12.24 19.83
CA CYS A 38 0.04 12.60 18.95
C CYS A 38 0.18 11.97 17.56
N SER A 39 1.39 11.95 16.98
CA SER A 39 1.66 11.33 15.69
C SER A 39 1.32 9.84 15.72
N ILE A 40 1.85 9.11 16.68
CA ILE A 40 1.63 7.66 16.85
C ILE A 40 0.14 7.35 17.12
N ALA A 41 -0.48 8.10 18.03
CA ALA A 41 -1.89 7.91 18.37
C ALA A 41 -2.81 8.18 17.17
N TYR A 42 -2.55 9.25 16.41
CA TYR A 42 -3.28 9.57 15.19
C TYR A 42 -3.12 8.49 14.14
N PHE A 43 -1.89 8.03 13.88
CA PHE A 43 -1.61 6.96 12.94
C PHE A 43 -2.36 5.67 13.33
N ASN A 44 -2.21 5.20 14.56
CA ASN A 44 -2.83 3.97 15.03
C ASN A 44 -4.36 4.02 15.01
N ARG A 45 -4.95 5.19 15.30
CA ARG A 45 -6.41 5.38 15.28
C ARG A 45 -7.00 5.24 13.88
N TYR A 46 -6.30 5.74 12.85
CA TYR A 46 -6.83 5.84 11.50
C TYR A 46 -6.21 4.86 10.50
N TYR A 47 -5.17 4.11 10.88
CA TYR A 47 -4.44 3.16 10.04
C TYR A 47 -5.33 2.18 9.27
N LYS A 48 -6.41 1.69 9.89
CA LYS A 48 -7.39 0.77 9.27
C LYS A 48 -8.70 1.45 8.89
N SER A 49 -8.75 2.77 8.89
CA SER A 49 -9.95 3.52 8.55
C SER A 49 -9.96 3.93 7.08
N LYS A 50 -11.08 4.52 6.63
CA LYS A 50 -11.16 5.12 5.29
C LYS A 50 -10.32 6.41 5.12
N TYR A 51 -9.80 6.95 6.21
CA TYR A 51 -8.96 8.15 6.21
C TYR A 51 -7.50 7.75 6.23
N ASP A 52 -6.69 8.29 5.31
CA ASP A 52 -5.25 8.07 5.28
C ASP A 52 -4.58 8.93 6.37
N PRO A 53 -3.96 8.31 7.39
CA PRO A 53 -3.29 9.05 8.45
C PRO A 53 -1.85 9.44 8.14
N GLY A 54 -1.27 8.94 7.04
CA GLY A 54 0.16 9.01 6.79
C GLY A 54 0.72 10.42 6.78
N ASP A 55 0.16 11.30 5.93
CA ASP A 55 0.65 12.68 5.78
C ASP A 55 0.51 13.48 7.08
N GLY A 56 -0.60 13.31 7.82
CA GLY A 56 -0.84 13.97 9.09
C GLY A 56 0.12 13.50 10.19
N ALA A 57 0.31 12.19 10.31
CA ALA A 57 1.24 11.61 11.28
C ALA A 57 2.69 12.02 10.97
N LEU A 58 3.11 11.96 9.70
CA LEU A 58 4.44 12.35 9.27
C LEU A 58 4.72 13.85 9.55
N LYS A 59 3.72 14.71 9.35
CA LYS A 59 3.82 16.14 9.67
C LYS A 59 4.10 16.35 11.15
N LEU A 60 3.33 15.70 12.04
CA LEU A 60 3.55 15.80 13.50
C LEU A 60 4.92 15.27 13.92
N LEU A 61 5.35 14.16 13.34
CA LEU A 61 6.66 13.57 13.60
C LEU A 61 7.81 14.51 13.17
N LYS A 62 7.70 15.14 11.99
CA LYS A 62 8.67 16.15 11.53
C LYS A 62 8.73 17.36 12.46
N TYR A 63 7.61 17.78 13.04
CA TYR A 63 7.58 18.84 14.03
C TYR A 63 8.25 18.41 15.32
N ALA A 64 7.99 17.21 15.83
CA ALA A 64 8.68 16.65 16.99
C ALA A 64 10.20 16.64 16.76
N LYS A 65 10.64 16.16 15.59
CA LYS A 65 12.08 16.12 15.23
C LYS A 65 12.75 17.48 15.20
N LYS A 66 12.03 18.52 14.72
CA LYS A 66 12.55 19.90 14.66
C LYS A 66 12.77 20.51 16.05
N ILE A 67 11.93 20.13 17.03
CA ILE A 67 11.96 20.67 18.39
C ILE A 67 12.89 19.89 19.31
N ALA A 68 13.01 18.58 19.15
CA ALA A 68 13.78 17.66 20.00
C ALA A 68 15.25 18.11 20.14
N VAL A 69 15.73 18.18 21.37
CA VAL A 69 17.13 18.56 21.72
C VAL A 69 17.87 17.37 22.33
N GLY A 70 17.26 16.65 23.26
CA GLY A 70 17.88 15.52 23.97
C GLY A 70 17.93 14.25 23.13
N ASP A 71 18.96 13.43 23.32
CA ASP A 71 19.18 12.23 22.53
C ASP A 71 18.07 11.20 22.70
N LYS A 72 17.56 11.03 23.93
CA LYS A 72 16.49 10.07 24.22
C LYS A 72 15.23 10.28 23.37
N ILE A 73 14.80 11.54 23.19
CA ILE A 73 13.62 11.82 22.36
C ILE A 73 13.94 11.71 20.86
N LYS A 74 15.16 12.11 20.45
CA LYS A 74 15.63 11.94 19.07
C LYS A 74 15.66 10.46 18.67
N ASP A 75 16.17 9.58 19.54
CA ASP A 75 16.21 8.13 19.29
C ASP A 75 14.79 7.59 19.12
N ARG A 76 13.85 7.95 20.00
CA ARG A 76 12.44 7.53 19.89
C ARG A 76 11.78 8.02 18.59
N ILE A 77 12.10 9.23 18.14
CA ILE A 77 11.61 9.76 16.86
C ILE A 77 12.20 8.94 15.71
N THR A 78 13.50 8.67 15.75
CA THR A 78 14.22 7.90 14.74
C THR A 78 13.66 6.48 14.63
N ASP A 79 13.32 5.84 15.75
CA ASP A 79 12.73 4.48 15.75
C ASP A 79 11.33 4.42 15.16
N ASN A 80 10.54 5.51 15.27
CA ASN A 80 9.16 5.53 14.77
C ASN A 80 9.05 6.10 13.35
N GLN A 81 10.01 6.88 12.90
CA GLN A 81 10.01 7.55 11.61
C GLN A 81 9.88 6.58 10.41
N PRO A 82 10.67 5.48 10.34
CA PRO A 82 10.65 4.59 9.19
C PRO A 82 9.26 4.00 8.91
N ASN A 83 8.55 3.56 9.94
CA ASN A 83 7.23 2.95 9.79
C ASN A 83 6.19 3.92 9.20
N ILE A 84 6.24 5.20 9.59
CA ILE A 84 5.31 6.21 9.07
C ILE A 84 5.72 6.65 7.66
N GLU A 85 7.03 6.81 7.40
CA GLU A 85 7.55 7.16 6.07
C GLU A 85 7.28 6.06 5.06
N GLU A 86 7.51 4.79 5.41
CA GLU A 86 7.18 3.65 4.59
C GLU A 86 5.70 3.65 4.22
N TYR A 87 4.82 3.81 5.22
CA TYR A 87 3.38 3.90 4.96
C TYR A 87 3.01 5.04 4.01
N VAL A 88 3.64 6.22 4.12
CA VAL A 88 3.41 7.35 3.20
C VAL A 88 3.93 7.05 1.81
N ASN A 89 5.13 6.48 1.72
CA ASN A 89 5.77 6.15 0.43
C ASN A 89 4.98 5.09 -0.34
N GLU A 90 4.33 4.15 0.36
CA GLU A 90 3.50 3.11 -0.24
C GLU A 90 2.10 3.57 -0.67
N LYS A 91 1.72 4.80 -0.37
CA LYS A 91 0.40 5.34 -0.71
C LYS A 91 0.01 5.15 -2.18
N PRO A 92 0.88 5.40 -3.19
CA PRO A 92 0.53 5.19 -4.59
C PRO A 92 0.16 3.73 -4.88
N LEU A 93 0.87 2.79 -4.27
CA LEU A 93 0.63 1.36 -4.42
C LEU A 93 -0.68 0.93 -3.75
N ARG A 94 -0.93 1.40 -2.51
CA ARG A 94 -2.19 1.14 -1.80
C ARG A 94 -3.41 1.65 -2.55
N CYS A 95 -3.30 2.82 -3.18
CA CYS A 95 -4.40 3.40 -3.98
C CYS A 95 -4.86 2.49 -5.14
N ILE A 96 -4.01 1.58 -5.61
CA ILE A 96 -4.37 0.62 -6.66
C ILE A 96 -4.73 -0.74 -6.05
N ILE A 97 -3.98 -1.22 -5.06
CA ILE A 97 -4.21 -2.55 -4.47
C ILE A 97 -5.55 -2.63 -3.74
N GLU A 98 -5.93 -1.62 -2.97
CA GLU A 98 -7.21 -1.65 -2.25
C GLU A 98 -8.45 -1.72 -3.16
N PRO A 99 -8.55 -0.92 -4.24
CA PRO A 99 -9.61 -1.10 -5.24
C PRO A 99 -9.58 -2.47 -5.91
N LEU A 100 -8.39 -3.00 -6.23
CA LEU A 100 -8.23 -4.31 -6.84
C LEU A 100 -8.76 -5.43 -5.95
N ILE A 101 -8.46 -5.39 -4.64
CA ILE A 101 -9.02 -6.33 -3.66
C ILE A 101 -10.55 -6.25 -3.63
N LYS A 102 -11.13 -5.06 -3.61
CA LYS A 102 -12.59 -4.87 -3.64
C LYS A 102 -13.24 -5.41 -4.92
N LYS A 103 -12.54 -5.30 -6.06
CA LYS A 103 -12.97 -5.91 -7.32
C LYS A 103 -12.92 -7.43 -7.23
N LEU A 104 -11.85 -7.99 -6.67
CA LEU A 104 -11.69 -9.43 -6.45
C LEU A 104 -12.79 -9.99 -5.54
N ASP A 105 -13.08 -9.33 -4.41
CA ASP A 105 -14.14 -9.74 -3.49
C ASP A 105 -15.52 -9.77 -4.20
N ARG A 106 -15.82 -8.74 -4.98
CA ARG A 106 -17.07 -8.68 -5.77
C ARG A 106 -17.14 -9.79 -6.81
N PHE A 107 -16.03 -10.05 -7.49
CA PHE A 107 -15.91 -11.13 -8.46
C PHE A 107 -16.18 -12.50 -7.81
N GLN A 108 -15.51 -12.80 -6.68
CA GLN A 108 -15.70 -14.05 -5.96
C GLN A 108 -17.16 -14.25 -5.49
N LEU A 109 -17.82 -13.17 -5.06
CA LEU A 109 -19.24 -13.21 -4.71
C LEU A 109 -20.16 -13.47 -5.92
N LYS A 110 -19.85 -12.88 -7.09
CA LYS A 110 -20.59 -13.15 -8.35
C LYS A 110 -20.42 -14.61 -8.75
N VAL A 111 -19.18 -15.13 -8.77
CA VAL A 111 -18.88 -16.53 -9.15
C VAL A 111 -19.58 -17.52 -8.21
N LYS A 112 -19.56 -17.25 -6.90
CA LYS A 112 -20.22 -18.12 -5.91
C LYS A 112 -21.74 -18.27 -6.13
N LYS A 113 -22.38 -17.24 -6.70
CA LYS A 113 -23.83 -17.22 -6.96
C LYS A 113 -24.20 -17.69 -8.36
N ALA A 114 -23.23 -17.75 -9.28
CA ALA A 114 -23.44 -18.04 -10.67
C ALA A 114 -23.46 -19.55 -10.94
N MET A 115 -24.23 -19.96 -11.98
CA MET A 115 -24.10 -21.29 -12.56
C MET A 115 -22.77 -21.41 -13.31
N ASN A 116 -22.27 -22.64 -13.47
CA ASN A 116 -20.97 -22.88 -14.12
C ASN A 116 -20.93 -22.31 -15.56
N GLU A 117 -22.06 -22.29 -16.25
CA GLU A 117 -22.15 -21.77 -17.61
C GLU A 117 -21.87 -20.27 -17.73
N ASP A 118 -22.22 -19.50 -16.70
CA ASP A 118 -22.09 -18.05 -16.67
C ASP A 118 -20.69 -17.60 -16.20
N ARG A 119 -19.93 -18.50 -15.58
CA ARG A 119 -18.63 -18.18 -14.96
C ARG A 119 -17.58 -17.69 -15.96
N TYR A 120 -17.69 -18.10 -17.23
CA TYR A 120 -16.80 -17.62 -18.27
C TYR A 120 -16.95 -16.09 -18.50
N GLU A 121 -18.17 -15.63 -18.72
CA GLU A 121 -18.41 -14.20 -18.97
C GLU A 121 -18.08 -13.36 -17.73
N ILE A 122 -18.42 -13.86 -16.53
CA ILE A 122 -18.08 -13.20 -15.27
C ILE A 122 -16.55 -13.08 -15.07
N ALA A 123 -15.79 -14.13 -15.40
CA ALA A 123 -14.34 -14.12 -15.31
C ALA A 123 -13.71 -13.18 -16.34
N LYS A 124 -14.20 -13.19 -17.57
CA LYS A 124 -13.76 -12.31 -18.65
C LYS A 124 -14.02 -10.83 -18.32
N GLU A 125 -15.22 -10.51 -17.80
CA GLU A 125 -15.58 -9.17 -17.33
C GLU A 125 -14.61 -8.71 -16.22
N PHE A 126 -14.32 -9.59 -15.25
CA PHE A 126 -13.40 -9.28 -14.17
C PHE A 126 -11.98 -8.99 -14.66
N VAL A 127 -11.43 -9.82 -15.54
CA VAL A 127 -10.08 -9.60 -16.13
C VAL A 127 -10.03 -8.27 -16.87
N PHE A 128 -11.08 -7.93 -17.63
CA PHE A 128 -11.17 -6.63 -18.29
C PHE A 128 -11.24 -5.46 -17.28
N GLU A 129 -12.00 -5.63 -16.19
CA GLU A 129 -12.15 -4.63 -15.14
C GLU A 129 -10.84 -4.35 -14.38
N ILE A 130 -9.99 -5.37 -14.17
CA ILE A 130 -8.72 -5.22 -13.41
C ILE A 130 -7.53 -4.82 -14.29
N LYS A 131 -7.62 -4.94 -15.60
CA LYS A 131 -6.51 -4.64 -16.51
C LYS A 131 -5.92 -3.23 -16.31
N PRO A 132 -6.70 -2.14 -16.20
CA PRO A 132 -6.15 -0.81 -15.95
C PRO A 132 -5.39 -0.71 -14.64
N ASP A 133 -5.82 -1.41 -13.58
CA ASP A 133 -5.13 -1.41 -12.29
C ASP A 133 -3.78 -2.12 -12.42
N ILE A 134 -3.76 -3.26 -13.13
CA ILE A 134 -2.52 -4.01 -13.40
C ILE A 134 -1.55 -3.16 -14.23
N ASP A 135 -2.02 -2.49 -15.27
CA ASP A 135 -1.18 -1.61 -16.08
C ASP A 135 -0.62 -0.42 -15.27
N GLY A 136 -1.45 0.17 -14.39
CA GLY A 136 -1.04 1.24 -13.47
C GLY A 136 0.00 0.78 -12.45
N LEU A 137 -0.11 -0.45 -11.95
CA LEU A 137 0.90 -1.05 -11.05
C LEU A 137 2.28 -1.14 -11.71
N ARG A 138 2.34 -1.49 -13.00
CA ARG A 138 3.60 -1.53 -13.76
C ARG A 138 4.35 -0.20 -13.72
N ASP A 139 3.64 0.89 -13.90
CA ASP A 139 4.24 2.22 -13.95
C ASP A 139 4.71 2.68 -12.57
N ILE A 140 4.00 2.31 -11.52
CA ILE A 140 4.39 2.62 -10.14
C ILE A 140 5.63 1.81 -9.74
N LEU A 141 5.63 0.51 -9.99
CA LEU A 141 6.76 -0.37 -9.64
C LEU A 141 8.05 0.00 -10.36
N LYS A 142 7.96 0.57 -11.57
CA LYS A 142 9.15 1.08 -12.28
C LYS A 142 9.76 2.34 -11.66
N ARG A 143 9.00 3.08 -10.86
CA ARG A 143 9.40 4.40 -10.32
C ARG A 143 9.88 4.37 -8.88
N GLY A 144 9.59 3.32 -8.13
CA GLY A 144 9.80 3.29 -6.69
C GLY A 144 10.41 1.99 -6.20
N ASP A 145 11.01 2.07 -5.02
CA ASP A 145 11.44 0.93 -4.25
C ASP A 145 10.32 0.57 -3.26
N TYR A 146 9.64 -0.54 -3.53
CA TYR A 146 8.46 -1.00 -2.76
C TYR A 146 8.69 -2.42 -2.24
N GLU A 147 9.91 -2.74 -1.80
CA GLU A 147 10.30 -4.10 -1.40
C GLU A 147 9.34 -4.72 -0.36
N SER A 148 8.95 -3.94 0.65
CA SER A 148 8.06 -4.39 1.72
C SER A 148 6.63 -4.69 1.25
N SER A 149 6.12 -3.94 0.29
CA SER A 149 4.78 -4.13 -0.27
C SER A 149 4.73 -5.10 -1.45
N TYR A 150 5.88 -5.51 -1.97
CA TYR A 150 5.96 -6.38 -3.14
C TYR A 150 5.28 -7.75 -2.88
N GLU A 151 5.48 -8.32 -1.70
CA GLU A 151 4.86 -9.61 -1.35
C GLU A 151 3.34 -9.50 -1.23
N TYR A 152 2.83 -8.39 -0.70
CA TYR A 152 1.39 -8.15 -0.63
C TYR A 152 0.76 -7.99 -2.02
N LEU A 153 1.42 -7.27 -2.91
CA LEU A 153 1.02 -7.14 -4.32
C LEU A 153 1.01 -8.51 -5.01
N LYS A 154 2.09 -9.27 -4.88
CA LYS A 154 2.23 -10.61 -5.45
C LYS A 154 1.10 -11.54 -4.99
N ASN A 155 0.78 -11.52 -3.70
CA ASN A 155 -0.30 -12.31 -3.14
C ASN A 155 -1.67 -11.88 -3.70
N THR A 156 -1.90 -10.59 -3.90
CA THR A 156 -3.15 -10.06 -4.47
C THR A 156 -3.31 -10.48 -5.93
N LEU A 157 -2.26 -10.34 -6.75
CA LEU A 157 -2.29 -10.77 -8.16
C LEU A 157 -2.45 -12.29 -8.28
N SER A 158 -1.78 -13.05 -7.42
CA SER A 158 -1.93 -14.51 -7.36
C SER A 158 -3.38 -14.90 -7.00
N ALA A 159 -4.00 -14.23 -6.06
CA ALA A 159 -5.39 -14.47 -5.70
C ALA A 159 -6.35 -14.16 -6.86
N CYS A 160 -6.10 -13.09 -7.64
CA CYS A 160 -6.86 -12.80 -8.86
C CYS A 160 -6.73 -13.93 -9.88
N ALA A 161 -5.50 -14.36 -10.18
CA ALA A 161 -5.22 -15.42 -11.15
C ALA A 161 -5.84 -16.78 -10.73
N ILE A 162 -5.67 -17.16 -9.46
CA ILE A 162 -6.25 -18.40 -8.92
C ILE A 162 -7.78 -18.37 -9.03
N SER A 163 -8.42 -17.24 -8.76
CA SER A 163 -9.86 -17.11 -8.84
C SER A 163 -10.38 -17.22 -10.30
N VAL A 164 -9.66 -16.64 -11.27
CA VAL A 164 -9.97 -16.80 -12.71
C VAL A 164 -9.74 -18.24 -13.16
N ASN A 165 -8.63 -18.87 -12.75
CA ASN A 165 -8.35 -20.27 -13.06
C ASN A 165 -9.40 -21.22 -12.45
N GLY A 166 -9.94 -20.92 -11.27
CA GLY A 166 -11.05 -21.67 -10.69
C GLY A 166 -12.26 -21.70 -11.62
N CYS A 167 -12.62 -20.58 -12.24
CA CYS A 167 -13.68 -20.53 -13.25
C CYS A 167 -13.33 -21.37 -14.49
N ALA A 168 -12.07 -21.40 -14.92
CA ALA A 168 -11.63 -22.25 -16.03
C ALA A 168 -11.86 -23.75 -15.74
N VAL A 169 -11.51 -24.19 -14.52
CA VAL A 169 -11.75 -25.59 -14.09
C VAL A 169 -13.23 -25.92 -14.09
N ASP A 170 -14.07 -25.04 -13.55
CA ASP A 170 -15.51 -25.25 -13.53
C ASP A 170 -16.11 -25.39 -14.93
N ILE A 171 -15.62 -24.57 -15.88
CA ILE A 171 -16.07 -24.59 -17.28
C ILE A 171 -15.51 -25.80 -18.04
N ALA A 172 -14.27 -26.23 -17.77
CA ALA A 172 -13.68 -27.43 -18.36
C ALA A 172 -14.49 -28.70 -18.02
N ASN A 173 -15.13 -28.73 -16.86
CA ASN A 173 -16.03 -29.82 -16.46
C ASN A 173 -17.35 -29.87 -17.30
N LEU A 174 -17.66 -28.79 -18.03
CA LEU A 174 -18.76 -28.75 -18.97
C LEU A 174 -18.28 -29.29 -20.34
N LYS A 175 -18.49 -30.56 -20.65
CA LYS A 175 -17.92 -31.37 -21.75
C LYS A 175 -17.82 -30.73 -23.15
N SER A 176 -18.36 -29.53 -23.38
CA SER A 176 -18.36 -28.85 -24.68
C SER A 176 -17.67 -27.49 -24.73
N LYS A 177 -17.02 -27.08 -23.66
CA LYS A 177 -16.52 -25.66 -23.51
C LYS A 177 -15.00 -25.54 -23.24
N TYR A 178 -14.21 -26.52 -23.69
CA TYR A 178 -12.74 -26.52 -23.45
C TYR A 178 -12.03 -25.28 -24.00
N GLY A 179 -12.44 -24.74 -25.17
CA GLY A 179 -11.85 -23.52 -25.73
C GLY A 179 -11.98 -22.32 -24.80
N ARG A 180 -13.13 -22.13 -24.15
CA ARG A 180 -13.34 -21.08 -23.16
C ARG A 180 -12.52 -21.29 -21.88
N ALA A 181 -12.36 -22.53 -21.45
CA ALA A 181 -11.52 -22.86 -20.30
C ALA A 181 -10.05 -22.52 -20.58
N ILE A 182 -9.54 -22.87 -21.77
CA ILE A 182 -8.16 -22.53 -22.19
C ILE A 182 -7.96 -21.01 -22.23
N GLU A 183 -8.90 -20.25 -22.77
CA GLU A 183 -8.83 -18.78 -22.79
C GLU A 183 -8.73 -18.19 -21.37
N LEU A 184 -9.49 -18.70 -20.40
CA LEU A 184 -9.40 -18.27 -19.02
C LEU A 184 -8.08 -18.65 -18.34
N VAL A 185 -7.52 -19.83 -18.65
CA VAL A 185 -6.19 -20.23 -18.18
C VAL A 185 -5.13 -19.25 -18.71
N ASP A 186 -5.18 -18.91 -20.00
CA ASP A 186 -4.27 -17.95 -20.61
C ASP A 186 -4.37 -16.57 -19.92
N MET A 187 -5.60 -16.09 -19.68
CA MET A 187 -5.83 -14.85 -18.94
C MET A 187 -5.25 -14.90 -17.51
N ALA A 188 -5.44 -16.01 -16.78
CA ALA A 188 -4.88 -16.20 -15.44
C ALA A 188 -3.35 -16.22 -15.47
N MET A 189 -2.75 -16.90 -16.46
CA MET A 189 -1.31 -16.93 -16.66
C MET A 189 -0.74 -15.52 -16.95
N ARG A 190 -1.41 -14.70 -17.75
CA ARG A 190 -0.99 -13.31 -18.00
C ARG A 190 -0.99 -12.48 -16.74
N ILE A 191 -1.93 -12.66 -15.83
CA ILE A 191 -1.92 -12.01 -14.51
C ILE A 191 -0.70 -12.46 -13.68
N LEU A 192 -0.36 -13.75 -13.69
CA LEU A 192 0.79 -14.31 -12.97
C LEU A 192 2.13 -13.92 -13.59
N LEU A 193 2.26 -13.94 -14.92
CA LEU A 193 3.47 -13.55 -15.64
C LEU A 193 3.83 -12.09 -15.37
N TYR A 194 2.84 -11.27 -15.07
CA TYR A 194 3.04 -9.92 -14.59
C TYR A 194 3.87 -9.86 -13.29
N ASN A 195 3.68 -10.84 -12.41
CA ASN A 195 4.47 -11.00 -11.18
C ASN A 195 5.92 -11.40 -11.45
N ALA A 196 6.17 -12.24 -12.44
CA ALA A 196 7.48 -12.84 -12.70
C ALA A 196 8.45 -11.87 -13.40
N SER A 197 7.94 -10.95 -14.24
CA SER A 197 8.77 -10.02 -15.01
C SER A 197 9.38 -8.88 -14.19
N ASN A 198 8.94 -8.68 -12.94
CA ASN A 198 9.44 -7.63 -12.06
C ASN A 198 10.41 -8.11 -10.96
N GLY A 199 10.57 -9.43 -10.77
CA GLY A 199 11.38 -10.03 -9.69
C GLY A 199 12.59 -10.86 -10.12
N GLY A 200 12.90 -10.90 -11.39
CA GLY A 200 14.06 -11.64 -11.89
C GLY A 200 14.14 -11.55 -13.42
N SER A 201 15.32 -11.40 -13.94
CA SER A 201 15.65 -11.39 -15.37
C SER A 201 15.16 -12.67 -16.06
N TYR A 202 13.88 -12.69 -16.45
CA TYR A 202 13.36 -13.63 -17.42
C TYR A 202 12.88 -12.85 -18.63
N THR A 203 13.73 -12.80 -19.64
CA THR A 203 13.35 -12.46 -21.00
C THR A 203 12.40 -13.54 -21.50
N ILE A 204 11.10 -13.27 -21.46
CA ILE A 204 10.14 -14.04 -22.22
C ILE A 204 10.15 -13.46 -23.63
N ASN A 205 10.64 -14.25 -24.58
CA ASN A 205 10.61 -13.94 -26.01
C ASN A 205 9.19 -13.57 -26.40
N GLU A 206 9.05 -12.44 -27.10
CA GLU A 206 7.81 -11.91 -27.71
C GLU A 206 7.32 -12.77 -28.89
N GLU A 207 7.64 -14.04 -28.96
CA GLU A 207 7.34 -14.93 -30.11
C GLU A 207 6.07 -15.77 -29.93
N LEU A 208 5.04 -15.21 -29.30
CA LEU A 208 3.68 -15.81 -29.36
C LEU A 208 2.65 -14.75 -29.74
N SER A 209 2.91 -14.05 -30.85
CA SER A 209 1.89 -13.31 -31.58
C SER A 209 1.91 -13.80 -33.05
N ASP A 210 1.18 -14.90 -33.29
CA ASP A 210 0.52 -15.22 -34.57
C ASP A 210 -0.58 -16.26 -34.34
#